data_779cf662307b1ff924f67012f4d34871
#
_entry.id   779cf662307b1ff924f67012f4d34871
#
_cell.length_a   1.000
_cell.length_b   1.000
_cell.length_c   1.000
_cell.angle_alpha   90.00
_cell.angle_beta   90.00
_cell.angle_gamma   90.00
#
_symmetry.space_group_name_H-M   'P 1'
#
loop_
_entity.id
_entity.type
_entity.pdbx_description
1 polymer ?
#
loop_
_entity_poly.entity_id
_entity_poly.type
_entity_poly.pdbx_seq_one_letter_code
_entity_poly.pdbx_strand_id
1 'polypeptide(L)'
;RDTDRSRGLGDVYKRQMLHLPAIAREAGVELNLEIANEISAKTPNLCHLAPAGPTYMEDLNEAGGVYAVMNELSKRGLLNLDCLTANGTTVGENIKNCVNKNPEVIRPVENPYSQTGGIAVLKGNLAPDSGVVKRSAVAPEMLVHEGPARVFDCEEDAIDAIKSGKIVAGDVVVIRYEGPKGGPGMREM
;
A
#
# COMPACT_ATOMS: atom_id res chain seq x y z
N ARG A 1 -3.14 22.78 4.02
CA ARG A 1 -2.12 22.64 2.94
C ARG A 1 -1.35 21.32 3.01
N ASP A 2 -1.19 20.72 4.19
CA ASP A 2 -0.50 19.43 4.35
C ASP A 2 -1.41 18.21 4.09
N THR A 3 -2.72 18.38 4.17
CA THR A 3 -3.70 17.33 3.88
C THR A 3 -3.74 16.93 2.41
N ASP A 4 -3.46 17.83 1.48
CA ASP A 4 -3.47 17.52 0.03
C ASP A 4 -2.26 16.68 -0.40
N ARG A 5 -1.14 16.76 0.31
CA ARG A 5 0.04 15.92 0.06
C ARG A 5 -0.12 14.50 0.62
N SER A 6 -0.88 14.32 1.69
CA SER A 6 -1.11 13.02 2.30
C SER A 6 -2.05 12.12 1.47
N ARG A 7 -2.96 12.72 0.71
CA ARG A 7 -3.96 12.02 -0.10
C ARG A 7 -3.33 11.17 -1.22
N GLY A 8 -2.29 11.70 -1.90
CA GLY A 8 -1.66 11.01 -3.03
C GLY A 8 -0.87 9.74 -2.67
N LEU A 9 -0.21 9.68 -1.53
CA LEU A 9 0.69 8.58 -1.17
C LEU A 9 -0.03 7.39 -0.52
N GLY A 10 -1.08 7.63 0.24
CA GLY A 10 -1.92 6.55 0.80
C GLY A 10 -2.69 5.79 -0.27
N ASP A 11 -3.03 6.46 -1.35
CA ASP A 11 -3.84 5.94 -2.45
C ASP A 11 -3.01 5.13 -3.46
N VAL A 12 -1.73 5.45 -3.66
CA VAL A 12 -0.86 4.78 -4.63
C VAL A 12 -0.76 3.27 -4.37
N TYR A 13 -0.62 2.83 -3.14
CA TYR A 13 -0.51 1.40 -2.81
C TYR A 13 -1.81 0.64 -3.04
N LYS A 14 -2.95 1.23 -2.70
CA LYS A 14 -4.28 0.63 -2.93
C LYS A 14 -4.58 0.57 -4.42
N ARG A 15 -4.24 1.61 -5.17
CA ARG A 15 -4.43 1.67 -6.63
C ARG A 15 -3.59 0.63 -7.36
N GLN A 16 -2.40 0.30 -6.91
CA GLN A 16 -1.61 -0.79 -7.51
C GLN A 16 -2.37 -2.12 -7.50
N MET A 17 -3.12 -2.41 -6.44
CA MET A 17 -3.94 -3.62 -6.34
C MET A 17 -5.16 -3.60 -7.27
N LEU A 18 -5.54 -2.45 -7.81
CA LEU A 18 -6.57 -2.30 -8.84
C LEU A 18 -5.96 -2.29 -10.25
N HIS A 19 -4.92 -1.52 -10.45
CA HIS A 19 -4.34 -1.30 -11.78
C HIS A 19 -3.52 -2.49 -12.27
N LEU A 20 -2.76 -3.16 -11.41
CA LEU A 20 -1.95 -4.32 -11.83
C LEU A 20 -2.82 -5.47 -12.36
N PRO A 21 -3.91 -5.88 -11.69
CA PRO A 21 -4.84 -6.87 -12.27
C PRO A 21 -5.49 -6.41 -13.57
N ALA A 22 -5.82 -5.12 -13.70
CA ALA A 22 -6.38 -4.58 -14.93
C ALA A 22 -5.38 -4.67 -16.10
N ILE A 23 -4.12 -4.28 -15.88
CA ILE A 23 -3.04 -4.39 -16.87
C ILE A 23 -2.77 -5.86 -17.21
N ALA A 24 -2.71 -6.74 -16.22
CA ALA A 24 -2.50 -8.16 -16.41
C ALA A 24 -3.60 -8.78 -17.30
N ARG A 25 -4.87 -8.42 -17.03
CA ARG A 25 -6.00 -8.87 -17.83
C ARG A 25 -5.89 -8.43 -19.30
N GLU A 26 -5.56 -7.17 -19.57
CA GLU A 26 -5.36 -6.67 -20.93
C GLU A 26 -4.17 -7.34 -21.62
N ALA A 27 -3.14 -7.71 -20.86
CA ALA A 27 -1.98 -8.44 -21.36
C ALA A 27 -2.21 -9.96 -21.48
N GLY A 28 -3.40 -10.47 -21.13
CA GLY A 28 -3.69 -11.91 -21.12
C GLY A 28 -2.93 -12.70 -20.05
N VAL A 29 -2.46 -12.03 -18.99
CA VAL A 29 -1.74 -12.63 -17.86
C VAL A 29 -2.70 -12.81 -16.70
N GLU A 30 -2.75 -14.03 -16.15
CA GLU A 30 -3.51 -14.29 -14.93
C GLU A 30 -2.73 -13.75 -13.71
N LEU A 31 -3.32 -12.79 -13.00
CA LEU A 31 -2.79 -12.23 -11.77
C LEU A 31 -3.80 -12.37 -10.64
N ASN A 32 -3.56 -13.30 -9.74
CA ASN A 32 -4.37 -13.44 -8.53
C ASN A 32 -3.84 -12.49 -7.45
N LEU A 33 -4.75 -11.71 -6.83
CA LEU A 33 -4.39 -10.81 -5.74
C LEU A 33 -3.83 -11.51 -4.49
N GLU A 34 -4.05 -12.81 -4.32
CA GLU A 34 -3.45 -13.57 -3.22
C GLU A 34 -1.92 -13.57 -3.25
N ILE A 35 -1.32 -13.46 -4.44
CA ILE A 35 0.13 -13.32 -4.60
C ILE A 35 0.66 -12.08 -3.85
N ALA A 36 -0.16 -11.03 -3.71
CA ALA A 36 0.21 -9.84 -2.96
C ALA A 36 0.41 -10.14 -1.46
N ASN A 37 -0.39 -11.04 -0.88
CA ASN A 37 -0.19 -11.48 0.50
C ASN A 37 1.11 -12.27 0.66
N GLU A 38 1.42 -13.16 -0.28
CA GLU A 38 2.65 -13.95 -0.24
C GLU A 38 3.90 -13.08 -0.37
N ILE A 39 3.87 -12.13 -1.31
CA ILE A 39 4.96 -11.16 -1.50
C ILE A 39 5.09 -10.27 -0.26
N SER A 40 3.97 -9.72 0.22
CA SER A 40 3.94 -8.85 1.40
C SER A 40 4.46 -9.56 2.65
N ALA A 41 4.14 -10.84 2.83
CA ALA A 41 4.62 -11.62 3.97
C ALA A 41 6.15 -11.81 3.99
N LYS A 42 6.80 -11.80 2.83
CA LYS A 42 8.24 -12.02 2.66
C LYS A 42 9.05 -10.74 2.52
N THR A 43 8.40 -9.65 2.14
CA THR A 43 9.06 -8.37 1.81
C THR A 43 9.06 -7.45 3.01
N PRO A 44 10.21 -7.15 3.61
CA PRO A 44 10.28 -6.25 4.77
C PRO A 44 10.00 -4.80 4.37
N ASN A 45 9.51 -4.01 5.33
CA ASN A 45 9.35 -2.57 5.17
C ASN A 45 10.65 -1.87 5.58
N LEU A 46 11.33 -1.27 4.62
CA LEU A 46 12.64 -0.62 4.83
C LEU A 46 12.55 0.90 4.96
N CYS A 47 11.42 1.51 4.58
CA CYS A 47 11.29 2.97 4.54
C CYS A 47 9.98 3.41 5.22
N HIS A 48 10.06 4.50 6.00
CA HIS A 48 8.91 5.06 6.71
C HIS A 48 8.65 6.48 6.21
N LEU A 49 8.06 6.57 5.03
CA LEU A 49 7.86 7.82 4.31
C LEU A 49 6.58 8.53 4.72
N ALA A 50 6.59 9.86 4.64
CA ALA A 50 5.40 10.69 4.82
C ALA A 50 4.26 10.26 3.86
N PRO A 51 3.00 10.27 4.30
CA PRO A 51 2.49 10.77 5.58
C PRO A 51 2.55 9.77 6.75
N ALA A 52 2.91 8.51 6.51
CA ALA A 52 2.95 7.47 7.53
C ALA A 52 4.19 7.55 8.43
N GLY A 53 5.23 8.27 8.01
CA GLY A 53 6.46 8.46 8.73
C GLY A 53 7.03 9.86 8.56
N PRO A 54 8.17 10.15 9.19
CA PRO A 54 8.75 11.50 9.21
C PRO A 54 9.60 11.84 7.98
N THR A 55 9.92 10.85 7.14
CA THR A 55 10.87 10.97 6.04
C THR A 55 10.17 11.34 4.74
N TYR A 56 10.73 12.22 3.93
CA TYR A 56 10.18 12.63 2.65
C TYR A 56 10.86 11.92 1.47
N MET A 57 10.31 12.10 0.27
CA MET A 57 10.89 11.51 -0.96
C MET A 57 12.26 12.13 -1.32
N GLU A 58 12.48 13.38 -0.94
CA GLU A 58 13.79 14.03 -1.10
C GLU A 58 14.86 13.31 -0.26
N ASP A 59 14.56 13.02 1.01
CA ASP A 59 15.44 12.28 1.90
C ASP A 59 15.73 10.87 1.34
N LEU A 60 14.71 10.21 0.81
CA LEU A 60 14.86 8.91 0.15
C LEU A 60 15.80 9.00 -1.05
N ASN A 61 15.64 10.03 -1.88
CA ASN A 61 16.50 10.24 -3.04
C ASN A 61 17.96 10.47 -2.64
N GLU A 62 18.21 11.29 -1.62
CA GLU A 62 19.53 11.54 -1.08
C GLU A 62 20.16 10.28 -0.46
N ALA A 63 19.37 9.45 0.18
CA ALA A 63 19.79 8.16 0.74
C ALA A 63 20.16 7.11 -0.31
N GLY A 64 19.88 7.37 -1.60
CA GLY A 64 20.19 6.49 -2.73
C GLY A 64 18.98 6.08 -3.56
N GLY A 65 17.80 6.56 -3.20
CA GLY A 65 16.58 6.39 -3.97
C GLY A 65 16.03 4.97 -3.99
N VAL A 66 15.08 4.74 -4.88
CA VAL A 66 14.42 3.44 -5.04
C VAL A 66 15.41 2.33 -5.39
N TYR A 67 16.44 2.62 -6.15
CA TYR A 67 17.45 1.62 -6.52
C TYR A 67 18.29 1.15 -5.31
N ALA A 68 18.55 2.02 -4.34
CA ALA A 68 19.19 1.60 -3.09
C ALA A 68 18.28 0.71 -2.25
N VAL A 69 16.98 0.99 -2.21
CA VAL A 69 15.97 0.10 -1.59
C VAL A 69 15.94 -1.26 -2.28
N MET A 70 15.93 -1.28 -3.61
CA MET A 70 15.97 -2.53 -4.37
C MET A 70 17.25 -3.31 -4.11
N ASN A 71 18.40 -2.63 -4.03
CA ASN A 71 19.67 -3.27 -3.70
C ASN A 71 19.64 -3.88 -2.29
N GLU A 72 19.05 -3.22 -1.31
CA GLU A 72 18.84 -3.81 0.03
C GLU A 72 17.97 -5.07 -0.03
N LEU A 73 16.85 -5.04 -0.75
CA LEU A 73 15.95 -6.19 -0.91
C LEU A 73 16.61 -7.35 -1.67
N SER A 74 17.50 -7.06 -2.61
CA SER A 74 18.22 -8.09 -3.39
C SER A 74 19.09 -8.98 -2.52
N LYS A 75 19.59 -8.49 -1.39
CA LYS A 75 20.39 -9.26 -0.43
C LYS A 75 19.65 -10.46 0.16
N ARG A 76 18.31 -10.43 0.18
CA ARG A 76 17.45 -11.55 0.59
C ARG A 76 16.90 -12.37 -0.58
N GLY A 77 17.34 -12.10 -1.81
CA GLY A 77 16.84 -12.81 -2.99
C GLY A 77 15.37 -12.51 -3.32
N LEU A 78 14.88 -11.31 -2.96
CA LEU A 78 13.50 -10.93 -3.15
C LEU A 78 13.20 -10.31 -4.53
N LEU A 79 14.22 -10.21 -5.39
CA LEU A 79 14.10 -9.61 -6.72
C LEU A 79 14.56 -10.57 -7.81
N ASN A 80 13.90 -10.52 -8.95
CA ASN A 80 14.30 -11.21 -10.16
C ASN A 80 15.39 -10.39 -10.89
N LEU A 81 16.65 -10.60 -10.53
CA LEU A 81 17.76 -9.76 -10.99
C LEU A 81 18.04 -9.87 -12.48
N ASP A 82 17.68 -10.99 -13.12
CA ASP A 82 17.91 -11.24 -14.54
C ASP A 82 16.85 -10.65 -15.47
N CYS A 83 15.76 -10.09 -14.92
CA CYS A 83 14.72 -9.47 -15.71
C CYS A 83 15.24 -8.21 -16.42
N LEU A 84 14.95 -8.12 -17.72
CA LEU A 84 15.25 -6.93 -18.53
C LEU A 84 14.39 -5.74 -18.10
N THR A 85 15.00 -4.57 -18.12
CA THR A 85 14.32 -3.29 -17.86
C THR A 85 14.21 -2.47 -19.15
N ALA A 86 13.45 -1.38 -19.11
CA ALA A 86 13.19 -0.54 -20.29
C ALA A 86 14.45 0.09 -20.90
N ASN A 87 15.55 0.21 -20.15
CA ASN A 87 16.82 0.72 -20.64
C ASN A 87 17.70 -0.35 -21.32
N GLY A 88 17.21 -1.58 -21.46
CA GLY A 88 17.92 -2.69 -22.11
C GLY A 88 18.96 -3.40 -21.24
N THR A 89 19.08 -3.05 -19.98
CA THR A 89 19.91 -3.75 -18.98
C THR A 89 19.04 -4.54 -18.01
N THR A 90 19.64 -5.43 -17.23
CA THR A 90 18.92 -6.20 -16.21
C THR A 90 18.66 -5.37 -14.95
N VAL A 91 17.71 -5.82 -14.13
CA VAL A 91 17.48 -5.25 -12.79
C VAL A 91 18.76 -5.28 -11.96
N GLY A 92 19.46 -6.41 -11.96
CA GLY A 92 20.71 -6.57 -11.22
C GLY A 92 21.81 -5.58 -11.67
N GLU A 93 21.96 -5.38 -12.98
CA GLU A 93 22.91 -4.40 -13.51
C GLU A 93 22.58 -2.97 -13.09
N ASN A 94 21.29 -2.62 -13.05
CA ASN A 94 20.87 -1.28 -12.64
C ASN A 94 21.14 -1.00 -11.16
N ILE A 95 21.00 -1.97 -10.29
CA ILE A 95 21.06 -1.76 -8.84
C ILE A 95 22.40 -2.09 -8.20
N LYS A 96 23.28 -2.85 -8.85
CA LYS A 96 24.55 -3.36 -8.27
C LYS A 96 25.46 -2.32 -7.60
N ASN A 97 25.41 -1.08 -8.10
CA ASN A 97 26.24 0.03 -7.60
C ASN A 97 25.43 1.03 -6.76
N CYS A 98 24.16 0.77 -6.50
CA CYS A 98 23.29 1.67 -5.77
C CYS A 98 23.40 1.40 -4.27
N VAL A 99 24.20 2.20 -3.59
CA VAL A 99 24.49 2.04 -2.16
C VAL A 99 23.49 2.82 -1.32
N ASN A 100 23.02 2.21 -0.24
CA ASN A 100 22.29 2.90 0.81
C ASN A 100 23.24 3.85 1.56
N LYS A 101 23.03 5.15 1.42
CA LYS A 101 23.85 6.21 2.01
C LYS A 101 23.36 6.67 3.37
N ASN A 102 22.11 6.35 3.72
CA ASN A 102 21.51 6.72 4.99
C ASN A 102 20.63 5.60 5.56
N PRO A 103 21.17 4.80 6.50
CA PRO A 103 20.42 3.69 7.13
C PRO A 103 19.25 4.12 8.04
N GLU A 104 19.14 5.41 8.36
CA GLU A 104 17.96 5.92 9.10
C GLU A 104 16.77 6.14 8.16
N VAL A 105 17.02 6.45 6.90
CA VAL A 105 15.99 6.65 5.87
C VAL A 105 15.63 5.33 5.19
N ILE A 106 16.65 4.57 4.75
CA ILE A 106 16.50 3.22 4.19
C ILE A 106 17.08 2.24 5.20
N ARG A 107 16.25 1.56 5.96
CA ARG A 107 16.74 0.58 6.91
C ARG A 107 17.40 -0.59 6.20
N PRO A 108 18.51 -1.13 6.77
CA PRO A 108 19.07 -2.38 6.27
C PRO A 108 18.05 -3.52 6.36
N VAL A 109 18.14 -4.44 5.43
CA VAL A 109 17.22 -5.59 5.36
C VAL A 109 17.28 -6.49 6.60
N GLU A 110 18.36 -6.43 7.37
CA GLU A 110 18.55 -7.13 8.65
C GLU A 110 17.79 -6.45 9.81
N ASN A 111 17.53 -5.13 9.71
CA ASN A 111 16.85 -4.35 10.74
C ASN A 111 15.74 -3.46 10.16
N PRO A 112 14.69 -4.04 9.53
CA PRO A 112 13.61 -3.28 8.91
C PRO A 112 12.67 -2.66 9.94
N TYR A 113 11.83 -1.71 9.52
CA TYR A 113 10.71 -1.22 10.33
C TYR A 113 9.66 -2.30 10.62
N SER A 114 9.44 -3.20 9.66
CA SER A 114 8.59 -4.38 9.79
C SER A 114 9.15 -5.51 8.95
N GLN A 115 9.04 -6.74 9.44
CA GLN A 115 9.45 -7.94 8.69
C GLN A 115 8.51 -8.26 7.52
N THR A 116 7.33 -7.64 7.48
CA THR A 116 6.31 -7.83 6.44
C THR A 116 5.98 -6.51 5.77
N GLY A 117 5.45 -6.59 4.55
CA GLY A 117 4.96 -5.44 3.80
C GLY A 117 3.71 -4.81 4.39
N GLY A 118 3.35 -3.64 3.85
CA GLY A 118 2.28 -2.80 4.37
C GLY A 118 0.89 -3.05 3.77
N ILE A 119 0.74 -3.99 2.84
CA ILE A 119 -0.53 -4.32 2.18
C ILE A 119 -1.01 -5.69 2.63
N ALA A 120 -2.32 -5.83 2.88
CA ALA A 120 -2.97 -7.12 3.03
C ALA A 120 -4.23 -7.18 2.16
N VAL A 121 -4.43 -8.31 1.51
CA VAL A 121 -5.66 -8.66 0.79
C VAL A 121 -6.52 -9.51 1.71
N LEU A 122 -7.72 -9.04 1.99
CA LEU A 122 -8.68 -9.67 2.89
C LEU A 122 -9.78 -10.36 2.09
N LYS A 123 -10.31 -11.44 2.63
CA LYS A 123 -11.49 -12.13 2.10
C LYS A 123 -12.49 -12.39 3.23
N GLY A 124 -13.76 -12.32 2.91
CA GLY A 124 -14.83 -12.60 3.84
C GLY A 124 -16.20 -12.52 3.17
N ASN A 125 -17.26 -12.76 3.94
CA ASN A 125 -18.63 -12.71 3.43
C ASN A 125 -19.04 -11.30 2.95
N LEU A 126 -18.42 -10.24 3.49
CA LEU A 126 -18.65 -8.87 3.05
C LEU A 126 -17.95 -8.56 1.72
N ALA A 127 -16.77 -9.14 1.51
CA ALA A 127 -15.96 -8.96 0.30
C ALA A 127 -15.42 -10.34 -0.15
N PRO A 128 -16.24 -11.21 -0.76
CA PRO A 128 -15.84 -12.56 -1.15
C PRO A 128 -14.76 -12.55 -2.24
N ASP A 129 -14.80 -11.56 -3.12
CA ASP A 129 -13.83 -11.39 -4.21
C ASP A 129 -12.56 -10.64 -3.80
N SER A 130 -12.44 -10.29 -2.57
CA SER A 130 -11.36 -9.62 -1.89
C SER A 130 -11.58 -8.14 -1.55
N GLY A 131 -10.90 -7.68 -0.50
CA GLY A 131 -10.72 -6.28 -0.14
C GLY A 131 -9.26 -6.01 0.16
N VAL A 132 -8.81 -4.77 -0.02
CA VAL A 132 -7.41 -4.38 0.21
C VAL A 132 -7.31 -3.43 1.38
N VAL A 133 -6.39 -3.70 2.29
CA VAL A 133 -6.10 -2.82 3.42
C VAL A 133 -4.61 -2.45 3.47
N LYS A 134 -4.33 -1.20 3.82
CA LYS A 134 -2.99 -0.75 4.19
C LYS A 134 -2.72 -1.16 5.64
N ARG A 135 -2.27 -2.39 5.83
CA ARG A 135 -2.00 -2.95 7.16
C ARG A 135 -1.03 -2.11 8.00
N SER A 136 -0.04 -1.51 7.35
CA SER A 136 0.94 -0.65 8.02
C SER A 136 0.35 0.63 8.64
N ALA A 137 -0.87 1.00 8.29
CA ALA A 137 -1.59 2.14 8.85
C ALA A 137 -2.68 1.74 9.85
N VAL A 138 -2.84 0.44 10.11
CA VAL A 138 -3.82 -0.07 11.08
C VAL A 138 -3.15 -0.17 12.44
N ALA A 139 -3.74 0.47 13.45
CA ALA A 139 -3.28 0.34 14.82
C ALA A 139 -3.38 -1.12 15.30
N PRO A 140 -2.43 -1.64 16.09
CA PRO A 140 -2.42 -3.04 16.50
C PRO A 140 -3.73 -3.51 17.15
N GLU A 141 -4.35 -2.66 17.94
CA GLU A 141 -5.64 -2.91 18.61
C GLU A 141 -6.83 -2.98 17.64
N MET A 142 -6.67 -2.44 16.42
CA MET A 142 -7.69 -2.44 15.37
C MET A 142 -7.53 -3.58 14.36
N LEU A 143 -6.55 -4.45 14.54
CA LEU A 143 -6.39 -5.64 13.68
C LEU A 143 -7.53 -6.64 13.86
N VAL A 144 -8.16 -6.63 15.02
CA VAL A 144 -9.40 -7.37 15.31
C VAL A 144 -10.37 -6.39 15.93
N HIS A 145 -11.51 -6.16 15.29
CA HIS A 145 -12.52 -5.24 15.78
C HIS A 145 -13.92 -5.79 15.49
N GLU A 146 -14.81 -5.65 16.46
CA GLU A 146 -16.24 -5.97 16.34
C GLU A 146 -17.06 -4.81 16.87
N GLY A 147 -18.09 -4.39 16.12
CA GLY A 147 -18.90 -3.27 16.50
C GLY A 147 -20.15 -3.12 15.65
N PRO A 148 -21.09 -2.23 16.05
CA PRO A 148 -22.29 -1.94 15.29
C PRO A 148 -21.97 -1.40 13.90
N ALA A 149 -22.56 -1.98 12.84
CA ALA A 149 -22.40 -1.46 11.49
C ALA A 149 -23.26 -0.21 11.28
N ARG A 150 -22.64 0.87 10.78
CA ARG A 150 -23.29 2.07 10.29
C ARG A 150 -23.17 2.10 8.77
N VAL A 151 -24.22 1.79 8.07
CA VAL A 151 -24.22 1.58 6.62
C VAL A 151 -24.78 2.80 5.92
N PHE A 152 -24.04 3.29 4.91
CA PHE A 152 -24.40 4.44 4.09
C PHE A 152 -24.33 4.07 2.61
N ASP A 153 -25.19 4.67 1.80
CA ASP A 153 -25.27 4.41 0.37
C ASP A 153 -24.42 5.38 -0.47
N CYS A 154 -23.89 6.42 0.17
CA CYS A 154 -22.95 7.36 -0.44
C CYS A 154 -21.99 7.95 0.61
N GLU A 155 -20.88 8.53 0.12
CA GLU A 155 -19.87 9.20 0.95
C GLU A 155 -20.43 10.41 1.69
N GLU A 156 -21.28 11.22 1.04
CA GLU A 156 -21.84 12.44 1.57
C GLU A 156 -22.67 12.18 2.84
N ASP A 157 -23.51 11.15 2.83
CA ASP A 157 -24.33 10.77 3.99
C ASP A 157 -23.45 10.29 5.16
N ALA A 158 -22.37 9.59 4.87
CA ALA A 158 -21.41 9.17 5.89
C ALA A 158 -20.70 10.36 6.51
N ILE A 159 -20.26 11.34 5.72
CA ILE A 159 -19.63 12.58 6.19
C ILE A 159 -20.60 13.38 7.08
N ASP A 160 -21.86 13.51 6.67
CA ASP A 160 -22.87 14.21 7.46
C ASP A 160 -23.17 13.50 8.78
N ALA A 161 -23.16 12.16 8.79
CA ALA A 161 -23.31 11.39 10.02
C ALA A 161 -22.11 11.57 10.97
N ILE A 162 -20.88 11.64 10.43
CA ILE A 162 -19.67 11.93 11.22
C ILE A 162 -19.77 13.34 11.84
N LYS A 163 -20.05 14.36 11.01
CA LYS A 163 -20.14 15.75 11.45
C LYS A 163 -21.25 15.99 12.46
N SER A 164 -22.37 15.28 12.34
CA SER A 164 -23.50 15.38 13.27
C SER A 164 -23.36 14.54 14.54
N GLY A 165 -22.24 13.82 14.72
CA GLY A 165 -21.98 13.01 15.91
C GLY A 165 -22.86 11.74 16.01
N LYS A 166 -23.44 11.28 14.91
CA LYS A 166 -24.23 10.04 14.87
C LYS A 166 -23.36 8.79 14.89
N ILE A 167 -22.10 8.93 14.52
CA ILE A 167 -21.09 7.87 14.57
C ILE A 167 -20.29 8.04 15.85
N VAL A 168 -20.16 6.98 16.61
CA VAL A 168 -19.47 6.95 17.89
C VAL A 168 -18.32 5.96 17.88
N ALA A 169 -17.42 6.09 18.86
CA ALA A 169 -16.30 5.16 19.00
C ALA A 169 -16.80 3.70 19.12
N GLY A 170 -16.20 2.81 18.36
CA GLY A 170 -16.59 1.40 18.28
C GLY A 170 -17.51 1.07 17.11
N ASP A 171 -18.12 2.05 16.45
CA ASP A 171 -18.90 1.79 15.24
C ASP A 171 -18.02 1.36 14.07
N VAL A 172 -18.56 0.48 13.20
CA VAL A 172 -17.96 0.10 11.92
C VAL A 172 -18.71 0.84 10.81
N VAL A 173 -18.06 1.80 10.18
CA VAL A 173 -18.65 2.57 9.07
C VAL A 173 -18.51 1.79 7.77
N VAL A 174 -19.62 1.57 7.08
CA VAL A 174 -19.68 0.89 5.78
C VAL A 174 -20.31 1.84 4.77
N ILE A 175 -19.54 2.21 3.74
CA ILE A 175 -20.03 2.98 2.59
C ILE A 175 -20.14 2.00 1.42
N ARG A 176 -21.29 1.93 0.79
CA ARG A 176 -21.56 1.03 -0.33
C ARG A 176 -21.96 1.79 -1.59
N TYR A 177 -21.92 1.11 -2.73
CA TYR A 177 -22.24 1.64 -4.07
C TYR A 177 -21.29 2.73 -4.59
N GLU A 178 -20.19 2.97 -3.91
CA GLU A 178 -19.16 3.96 -4.29
C GLU A 178 -17.93 3.32 -4.96
N GLY A 179 -18.10 2.09 -5.47
CA GLY A 179 -17.07 1.42 -6.25
C GLY A 179 -16.94 2.00 -7.67
N PRO A 180 -15.87 1.69 -8.39
CA PRO A 180 -15.58 2.25 -9.73
C PRO A 180 -16.47 1.65 -10.84
N LYS A 181 -17.30 0.66 -10.57
CA LYS A 181 -18.17 0.02 -11.56
C LYS A 181 -19.32 0.97 -11.93
N GLY A 182 -19.23 1.54 -13.13
CA GLY A 182 -20.23 2.46 -13.65
C GLY A 182 -20.12 3.90 -13.16
N GLY A 183 -19.04 4.25 -12.45
CA GLY A 183 -18.79 5.58 -11.93
C GLY A 183 -17.32 5.81 -11.58
N PRO A 184 -16.97 7.03 -11.11
CA PRO A 184 -15.58 7.38 -10.79
C PRO A 184 -15.05 6.71 -9.51
N GLY A 185 -15.90 6.08 -8.70
CA GLY A 185 -15.61 5.61 -7.37
C GLY A 185 -15.76 6.70 -6.30
N MET A 186 -15.54 6.30 -5.03
CA MET A 186 -15.59 7.22 -3.89
C MET A 186 -14.47 8.25 -3.98
N ARG A 187 -14.81 9.52 -3.74
CA ARG A 187 -13.81 10.57 -3.54
C ARG A 187 -13.13 10.37 -2.19
N GLU A 188 -11.91 10.81 -2.06
CA GLU A 188 -11.20 10.70 -0.78
C GLU A 188 -11.83 11.64 0.27
N MET A 189 -12.10 11.09 1.44
CA MET A 189 -12.51 11.85 2.62
C MET A 189 -11.31 12.50 3.31
#